data_e48fc0bb0f0f9d1a25e1dee31ef2c79f
#
_entry.id   e48fc0bb0f0f9d1a25e1dee31ef2c79f
#
_cell.length_a   1.000
_cell.length_b   1.000
_cell.length_c   1.000
_cell.angle_alpha   90.00
_cell.angle_beta   90.00
_cell.angle_gamma   90.00
#
_symmetry.space_group_name_H-M   'P 1'
#
loop_
_entity.id
_entity.type
_entity.pdbx_description
1 polymer ?
#
loop_
_entity_poly.entity_id
_entity_poly.type
_entity_poly.pdbx_seq_one_letter_code
_entity_poly.pdbx_strand_id
1 'polypeptide(L)'
;VDDKAELIEALVARMKAADDALHSGDAGPRKALWSAKEPVTVFGAAMSASGPAETQATFDWVASRFTGFESAGWEILSADVSGDLAYVVAIEHTTTSIGGTPAESYSLRATTILRREDGEWRAFHRHADPVAGSEPARDRLLGGAVESTGAR
;
A
#
# COMPACT_ATOMS: atom_id res chain seq x y z
N VAL A 1 12.34 -21.35 18.18
CA VAL A 1 11.55 -20.26 17.67
C VAL A 1 12.47 -19.30 16.94
N ASP A 2 12.12 -18.96 15.73
CA ASP A 2 12.88 -18.01 14.93
C ASP A 2 12.30 -16.61 15.15
N ASP A 3 13.01 -15.78 15.93
CA ASP A 3 12.58 -14.40 16.24
C ASP A 3 12.39 -13.56 14.98
N LYS A 4 13.20 -13.81 13.93
CA LYS A 4 13.08 -13.14 12.65
C LYS A 4 11.77 -13.50 11.96
N ALA A 5 11.39 -14.77 11.95
CA ALA A 5 10.14 -15.23 11.36
C ALA A 5 8.92 -14.63 12.08
N GLU A 6 8.98 -14.58 13.42
CA GLU A 6 7.92 -13.97 14.21
C GLU A 6 7.80 -12.48 13.94
N LEU A 7 8.91 -11.78 13.81
CA LEU A 7 8.92 -10.35 13.48
C LEU A 7 8.30 -10.10 12.11
N ILE A 8 8.71 -10.88 11.10
CA ILE A 8 8.15 -10.76 9.75
C ILE A 8 6.65 -10.99 9.78
N GLU A 9 6.19 -12.03 10.46
CA GLU A 9 4.76 -12.32 10.58
C GLU A 9 4.00 -11.14 11.21
N ALA A 10 4.54 -10.55 12.27
CA ALA A 10 3.94 -9.39 12.93
C ALA A 10 3.91 -8.15 12.02
N LEU A 11 4.99 -7.90 11.27
CA LEU A 11 5.06 -6.79 10.32
C LEU A 11 4.03 -6.97 9.19
N VAL A 12 3.95 -8.15 8.62
CA VAL A 12 2.99 -8.47 7.56
C VAL A 12 1.56 -8.29 8.07
N ALA A 13 1.24 -8.80 9.26
CA ALA A 13 -0.10 -8.66 9.84
C ALA A 13 -0.47 -7.18 10.03
N ARG A 14 0.47 -6.36 10.51
CA ARG A 14 0.24 -4.92 10.68
C ARG A 14 0.05 -4.21 9.35
N MET A 15 0.83 -4.57 8.34
CA MET A 15 0.71 -4.01 6.99
C MET A 15 -0.65 -4.35 6.36
N LYS A 16 -1.09 -5.62 6.50
CA LYS A 16 -2.38 -6.08 5.97
C LYS A 16 -3.54 -5.36 6.65
N ALA A 17 -3.50 -5.21 7.96
CA ALA A 17 -4.53 -4.49 8.70
C ALA A 17 -4.63 -3.03 8.25
N ALA A 18 -3.50 -2.37 8.03
CA ALA A 18 -3.46 -1.00 7.53
C ALA A 18 -4.01 -0.90 6.10
N ASP A 19 -3.71 -1.89 5.28
CA ASP A 19 -4.20 -1.95 3.90
C ASP A 19 -5.71 -2.16 3.84
N ASP A 20 -6.25 -3.05 4.66
CA ASP A 20 -7.68 -3.30 4.76
C ASP A 20 -8.42 -2.02 5.20
N ALA A 21 -7.88 -1.31 6.19
CA ALA A 21 -8.45 -0.04 6.64
C ALA A 21 -8.44 1.02 5.54
N LEU A 22 -7.34 1.12 4.79
CA LEU A 22 -7.22 2.05 3.67
C LEU A 22 -8.31 1.79 2.63
N HIS A 23 -8.51 0.52 2.27
CA HIS A 23 -9.53 0.12 1.29
C HIS A 23 -10.96 0.26 1.82
N SER A 24 -11.11 0.43 3.13
CA SER A 24 -12.38 0.73 3.78
C SER A 24 -12.62 2.24 3.95
N GLY A 25 -11.71 3.07 3.43
CA GLY A 25 -11.81 4.51 3.51
C GLY A 25 -11.11 5.15 4.70
N ASP A 26 -10.33 4.39 5.47
CA ASP A 26 -9.63 4.86 6.66
C ASP A 26 -8.11 4.81 6.44
N ALA A 27 -7.50 5.97 6.24
CA ALA A 27 -6.05 6.09 6.06
C ALA A 27 -5.27 6.09 7.39
N GLY A 28 -5.94 6.16 8.54
CA GLY A 28 -5.30 6.29 9.85
C GLY A 28 -4.22 5.24 10.13
N PRO A 29 -4.54 3.94 10.03
CA PRO A 29 -3.54 2.89 10.28
C PRO A 29 -2.36 2.92 9.30
N ARG A 30 -2.60 3.21 8.02
CA ARG A 30 -1.53 3.36 7.03
C ARG A 30 -0.61 4.53 7.40
N LYS A 31 -1.18 5.65 7.78
CA LYS A 31 -0.42 6.84 8.19
C LYS A 31 0.39 6.55 9.46
N ALA A 32 -0.18 5.80 10.40
CA ALA A 32 0.52 5.42 11.64
C ALA A 32 1.68 4.44 11.40
N LEU A 33 1.56 3.56 10.40
CA LEU A 33 2.60 2.62 10.02
C LEU A 33 3.79 3.30 9.35
N TRP A 34 3.56 4.40 8.66
CA TRP A 34 4.58 5.07 7.86
C TRP A 34 5.40 6.06 8.67
N SER A 35 6.66 6.20 8.28
CA SER A 35 7.60 7.11 8.94
C SER A 35 7.21 8.57 8.72
N ALA A 36 7.42 9.38 9.75
CA ALA A 36 7.30 10.83 9.68
C ALA A 36 8.65 11.52 9.44
N LYS A 37 9.70 10.73 9.19
CA LYS A 37 11.08 11.23 9.02
C LYS A 37 11.56 11.01 7.59
N GLU A 38 12.24 11.99 7.02
CA GLU A 38 12.92 11.83 5.73
C GLU A 38 14.00 10.74 5.80
N PRO A 39 14.27 10.00 4.70
CA PRO A 39 13.55 10.02 3.43
C PRO A 39 12.33 9.08 3.46
N VAL A 40 11.29 9.46 2.75
CA VAL A 40 10.07 8.65 2.57
C VAL A 40 9.65 8.78 1.12
N THR A 41 9.38 7.65 0.45
CA THR A 41 8.91 7.65 -0.93
C THR A 41 7.83 6.60 -1.13
N VAL A 42 6.83 6.93 -1.94
CA VAL A 42 5.78 6.00 -2.37
C VAL A 42 5.64 6.08 -3.88
N PHE A 43 5.82 4.94 -4.55
CA PHE A 43 5.44 4.77 -5.94
C PHE A 43 4.23 3.84 -5.96
N GLY A 44 3.05 4.41 -5.82
CA GLY A 44 1.81 3.65 -5.86
C GLY A 44 1.38 3.37 -7.29
N ALA A 45 0.41 2.48 -7.45
CA ALA A 45 -0.13 2.13 -8.76
C ALA A 45 -0.78 3.33 -9.46
N ALA A 46 -1.26 4.29 -8.70
CA ALA A 46 -1.98 5.45 -9.23
C ALA A 46 -1.25 6.77 -9.02
N MET A 47 -0.45 6.88 -7.97
CA MET A 47 0.20 8.14 -7.59
C MET A 47 1.58 7.90 -7.00
N SER A 48 2.42 8.92 -7.10
CA SER A 48 3.74 8.93 -6.48
C SER A 48 3.86 10.10 -5.51
N ALA A 49 4.58 9.89 -4.42
CA ALA A 49 4.80 10.92 -3.41
C ALA A 49 6.21 10.81 -2.83
N SER A 50 6.77 11.92 -2.42
CA SER A 50 8.08 12.00 -1.78
C SER A 50 8.00 12.92 -0.57
N GLY A 51 8.55 12.47 0.54
CA GLY A 51 8.52 13.17 1.81
C GLY A 51 7.28 12.85 2.66
N PRO A 52 7.38 13.02 3.98
CA PRO A 52 6.30 12.62 4.89
C PRO A 52 4.97 13.35 4.66
N ALA A 53 4.99 14.65 4.46
CA ALA A 53 3.76 15.43 4.30
C ALA A 53 3.00 15.04 3.03
N GLU A 54 3.70 14.92 1.91
CA GLU A 54 3.11 14.55 0.62
C GLU A 54 2.59 13.11 0.66
N THR A 55 3.32 12.22 1.31
CA THR A 55 2.94 10.82 1.50
C THR A 55 1.64 10.70 2.32
N GLN A 56 1.54 11.44 3.42
CA GLN A 56 0.34 11.45 4.26
C GLN A 56 -0.88 11.94 3.46
N ALA A 57 -0.72 13.03 2.71
CA ALA A 57 -1.78 13.57 1.88
C ALA A 57 -2.22 12.58 0.80
N THR A 58 -1.27 11.84 0.21
CA THR A 58 -1.56 10.79 -0.78
C THR A 58 -2.39 9.68 -0.18
N PHE A 59 -2.06 9.22 1.04
CA PHE A 59 -2.84 8.17 1.70
C PHE A 59 -4.27 8.62 2.00
N ASP A 60 -4.45 9.86 2.44
CA ASP A 60 -5.80 10.42 2.66
C ASP A 60 -6.60 10.45 1.36
N TRP A 61 -5.98 10.88 0.27
CA TRP A 61 -6.64 10.93 -1.02
C TRP A 61 -7.02 9.54 -1.51
N VAL A 62 -6.10 8.60 -1.45
CA VAL A 62 -6.33 7.21 -1.90
C VAL A 62 -7.48 6.59 -1.10
N ALA A 63 -7.46 6.74 0.24
CA ALA A 63 -8.52 6.21 1.08
C ALA A 63 -9.89 6.79 0.70
N SER A 64 -9.94 8.07 0.33
CA SER A 64 -11.19 8.73 -0.05
C SER A 64 -11.80 8.17 -1.34
N ARG A 65 -11.02 7.46 -2.15
CA ARG A 65 -11.52 6.87 -3.41
C ARG A 65 -12.19 5.51 -3.20
N PHE A 66 -11.91 4.84 -2.09
CA PHE A 66 -12.48 3.53 -1.81
C PHE A 66 -13.83 3.69 -1.09
N THR A 67 -14.88 3.11 -1.65
CA THR A 67 -16.26 3.32 -1.18
C THR A 67 -16.98 2.07 -0.72
N GLY A 68 -16.32 0.92 -0.73
CA GLY A 68 -16.89 -0.33 -0.23
C GLY A 68 -15.91 -1.48 -0.35
N PHE A 69 -15.23 -1.79 0.73
CA PHE A 69 -14.27 -2.89 0.80
C PHE A 69 -15.00 -4.22 0.97
N GLU A 70 -14.64 -5.24 0.19
CA GLU A 70 -15.21 -6.58 0.30
C GLU A 70 -14.22 -7.61 0.82
N SER A 71 -13.02 -7.66 0.24
CA SER A 71 -12.03 -8.66 0.63
C SER A 71 -10.63 -8.28 0.18
N ALA A 72 -9.64 -8.87 0.85
CA ALA A 72 -8.24 -8.77 0.44
C ALA A 72 -7.50 -10.06 0.78
N GLY A 73 -6.44 -10.33 0.05
CA GLY A 73 -5.53 -11.43 0.32
C GLY A 73 -4.15 -11.12 -0.22
N TRP A 74 -3.11 -11.54 0.50
CA TRP A 74 -1.73 -11.29 0.10
C TRP A 74 -0.99 -12.60 -0.10
N GLU A 75 -0.17 -12.66 -1.16
CA GLU A 75 0.82 -13.71 -1.34
C GLU A 75 2.18 -13.12 -1.02
N ILE A 76 2.81 -13.56 0.06
CA ILE A 76 4.14 -13.10 0.41
C ILE A 76 5.15 -13.90 -0.40
N LEU A 77 5.86 -13.23 -1.30
CA LEU A 77 6.86 -13.84 -2.16
C LEU A 77 8.23 -13.88 -1.51
N SER A 78 8.58 -12.85 -0.76
CA SER A 78 9.86 -12.74 -0.09
C SER A 78 9.75 -11.70 1.04
N ALA A 79 10.42 -11.96 2.15
CA ALA A 79 10.53 -11.01 3.23
C ALA A 79 11.76 -11.35 4.06
N ASP A 80 12.46 -10.35 4.55
CA ASP A 80 13.60 -10.55 5.43
C ASP A 80 13.84 -9.32 6.30
N VAL A 81 14.65 -9.51 7.33
CA VAL A 81 15.06 -8.47 8.26
C VAL A 81 16.57 -8.54 8.40
N SER A 82 17.25 -7.41 8.30
CA SER A 82 18.68 -7.31 8.53
C SER A 82 18.97 -6.05 9.35
N GLY A 83 19.33 -6.23 10.63
CA GLY A 83 19.52 -5.11 11.53
C GLY A 83 18.23 -4.30 11.70
N ASP A 84 18.30 -3.03 11.37
CA ASP A 84 17.18 -2.09 11.49
C ASP A 84 16.41 -1.90 10.17
N LEU A 85 16.63 -2.77 9.20
CA LEU A 85 15.92 -2.76 7.92
C LEU A 85 15.15 -4.04 7.70
N ALA A 86 13.98 -3.93 7.11
CA ALA A 86 13.16 -5.06 6.69
C ALA A 86 12.54 -4.77 5.34
N TYR A 87 12.22 -5.83 4.59
CA TYR A 87 11.45 -5.67 3.36
C TYR A 87 10.40 -6.77 3.25
N VAL A 88 9.34 -6.45 2.53
CA VAL A 88 8.28 -7.41 2.19
C VAL A 88 7.95 -7.25 0.71
N VAL A 89 8.01 -8.35 -0.03
CA VAL A 89 7.58 -8.41 -1.44
C VAL A 89 6.34 -9.28 -1.51
N ALA A 90 5.27 -8.75 -2.05
CA ALA A 90 3.98 -9.43 -2.06
C ALA A 90 3.20 -9.16 -3.35
N ILE A 91 2.30 -10.07 -3.67
CA ILE A 91 1.17 -9.80 -4.56
C ILE A 91 -0.01 -9.50 -3.65
N GLU A 92 -0.57 -8.31 -3.81
CA GLU A 92 -1.69 -7.84 -2.98
C GLU A 92 -2.97 -7.89 -3.82
N HIS A 93 -3.92 -8.75 -3.44
CA HIS A 93 -5.21 -8.90 -4.11
C HIS A 93 -6.27 -8.15 -3.32
N THR A 94 -7.08 -7.35 -3.99
CA THR A 94 -8.12 -6.55 -3.32
C THR A 94 -9.39 -6.56 -4.15
N THR A 95 -10.53 -6.67 -3.46
CA THR A 95 -11.85 -6.46 -4.06
C THR A 95 -12.53 -5.34 -3.30
N THR A 96 -12.81 -4.24 -3.98
CA THR A 96 -13.38 -3.05 -3.37
C THR A 96 -14.09 -2.19 -4.40
N SER A 97 -14.98 -1.32 -3.93
CA SER A 97 -15.60 -0.29 -4.78
C SER A 97 -14.72 0.94 -4.82
N ILE A 98 -14.62 1.55 -6.00
CA ILE A 98 -13.83 2.75 -6.24
C ILE A 98 -14.76 3.82 -6.80
N GLY A 99 -14.85 4.97 -6.10
CA GLY A 99 -15.65 6.11 -6.56
C GLY A 99 -17.14 5.81 -6.70
N GLY A 100 -17.68 4.92 -5.87
CA GLY A 100 -19.10 4.58 -5.89
C GLY A 100 -19.51 3.57 -6.95
N THR A 101 -18.56 2.99 -7.70
CA THR A 101 -18.84 1.94 -8.69
C THR A 101 -19.02 0.58 -8.02
N PRO A 102 -19.58 -0.42 -8.72
CA PRO A 102 -19.61 -1.80 -8.20
C PRO A 102 -18.21 -2.30 -7.86
N ALA A 103 -18.13 -3.19 -6.87
CA ALA A 103 -16.84 -3.73 -6.42
C ALA A 103 -16.10 -4.44 -7.56
N GLU A 104 -14.79 -4.24 -7.62
CA GLU A 104 -13.90 -4.83 -8.59
C GLU A 104 -12.69 -5.40 -7.91
N SER A 105 -12.10 -6.41 -8.53
CA SER A 105 -10.86 -7.01 -8.06
C SER A 105 -9.67 -6.46 -8.83
N TYR A 106 -8.59 -6.19 -8.13
CA TYR A 106 -7.31 -5.85 -8.75
C TYR A 106 -6.16 -6.41 -7.91
N SER A 107 -5.01 -6.52 -8.54
CA SER A 107 -3.82 -7.08 -7.91
C SER A 107 -2.62 -6.21 -8.18
N LEU A 108 -1.80 -5.99 -7.15
CA LEU A 108 -0.58 -5.19 -7.24
C LEU A 108 0.63 -6.04 -6.88
N ARG A 109 1.72 -5.82 -7.60
CA ARG A 109 3.04 -6.28 -7.18
C ARG A 109 3.61 -5.18 -6.32
N ALA A 110 3.93 -5.49 -5.07
CA ALA A 110 4.34 -4.47 -4.12
C ALA A 110 5.60 -4.86 -3.36
N THR A 111 6.52 -3.93 -3.24
CA THR A 111 7.67 -4.02 -2.34
C THR A 111 7.56 -2.90 -1.33
N THR A 112 7.62 -3.27 -0.04
CA THR A 112 7.62 -2.30 1.05
C THR A 112 8.90 -2.47 1.84
N ILE A 113 9.57 -1.35 2.10
CA ILE A 113 10.79 -1.32 2.91
C ILE A 113 10.48 -0.59 4.21
N LEU A 114 10.86 -1.22 5.32
CA LEU A 114 10.64 -0.70 6.66
C LEU A 114 11.97 -0.52 7.37
N ARG A 115 12.01 0.42 8.31
CA ARG A 115 13.15 0.60 9.20
C ARG A 115 12.67 0.71 10.64
N ARG A 116 13.53 0.34 11.57
CA ARG A 116 13.25 0.51 12.99
C ARG A 116 13.68 1.90 13.41
N GLU A 117 12.72 2.68 13.93
CA GLU A 117 12.91 4.04 14.41
C GLU A 117 12.47 4.10 15.87
N ASP A 118 13.41 4.40 16.77
CA ASP A 118 13.12 4.51 18.20
C ASP A 118 12.39 3.26 18.75
N GLY A 119 12.81 2.09 18.31
CA GLY A 119 12.25 0.81 18.75
C GLY A 119 10.99 0.37 17.98
N GLU A 120 10.49 1.19 17.07
CA GLU A 120 9.29 0.86 16.28
C GLU A 120 9.60 0.71 14.80
N TRP A 121 9.00 -0.30 14.18
CA TRP A 121 9.14 -0.50 12.75
C TRP A 121 8.18 0.41 11.99
N ARG A 122 8.71 1.14 11.00
CA ARG A 122 7.94 2.04 10.16
C ARG A 122 8.30 1.85 8.70
N ALA A 123 7.29 1.87 7.84
CA ALA A 123 7.52 1.83 6.40
C ALA A 123 8.03 3.21 5.93
N PHE A 124 8.98 3.19 5.01
CA PHE A 124 9.51 4.43 4.44
C PHE A 124 9.65 4.38 2.92
N HIS A 125 9.40 3.22 2.31
CA HIS A 125 9.33 3.08 0.86
C HIS A 125 8.32 2.02 0.47
N ARG A 126 7.58 2.30 -0.59
CA ARG A 126 6.71 1.34 -1.24
C ARG A 126 6.75 1.59 -2.73
N HIS A 127 6.90 0.53 -3.50
CA HIS A 127 6.72 0.55 -4.94
C HIS A 127 5.70 -0.54 -5.29
N ALA A 128 4.60 -0.14 -5.89
CA ALA A 128 3.54 -1.05 -6.30
C ALA A 128 3.10 -0.73 -7.72
N ASP A 129 2.92 -1.77 -8.54
CA ASP A 129 2.38 -1.64 -9.87
C ASP A 129 1.35 -2.74 -10.14
N PRO A 130 0.44 -2.54 -11.11
CA PRO A 130 -0.59 -3.53 -11.40
C PRO A 130 -0.01 -4.82 -11.98
N VAL A 131 -0.56 -5.94 -11.53
CA VAL A 131 -0.41 -7.20 -12.26
C VAL A 131 -1.22 -7.07 -13.55
N ALA A 132 -0.77 -7.71 -14.64
CA ALA A 132 -1.47 -7.68 -15.91
C ALA A 132 -2.95 -8.05 -15.75
N GLY A 133 -3.82 -7.23 -16.32
CA GLY A 133 -5.28 -7.37 -16.19
C GLY A 133 -5.90 -6.52 -15.09
N SER A 134 -5.10 -5.84 -14.27
CA SER A 134 -5.60 -4.96 -13.20
C SER A 134 -5.66 -3.48 -13.58
N GLU A 135 -5.21 -3.13 -14.78
CA GLU A 135 -5.14 -1.75 -15.24
C GLU A 135 -6.48 -1.01 -15.23
N PRO A 136 -7.63 -1.64 -15.62
CA PRO A 136 -8.91 -0.96 -15.58
C PRO A 136 -9.29 -0.42 -14.19
N ALA A 137 -9.00 -1.18 -13.14
CA ALA A 137 -9.23 -0.73 -11.77
C ALA A 137 -8.31 0.43 -11.40
N ARG A 138 -7.05 0.38 -11.83
CA ARG A 138 -6.10 1.48 -11.65
C ARG A 138 -6.61 2.77 -12.29
N ASP A 139 -7.12 2.68 -13.52
CA ASP A 139 -7.61 3.85 -14.23
C ASP A 139 -8.79 4.49 -13.50
N ARG A 140 -9.69 3.68 -12.95
CA ARG A 140 -10.80 4.18 -12.13
C ARG A 140 -10.34 4.83 -10.84
N LEU A 141 -9.30 4.30 -10.23
CA LEU A 141 -8.72 4.90 -9.02
C LEU A 141 -8.26 6.33 -9.29
N LEU A 142 -7.70 6.57 -10.48
CA LEU A 142 -7.26 7.91 -10.89
C LEU A 142 -8.43 8.87 -11.17
N GLY A 143 -9.67 8.36 -11.21
CA GLY A 143 -10.86 9.19 -11.29
C GLY A 143 -10.99 10.00 -12.58
N GLY A 144 -10.72 9.41 -13.73
CA GLY A 144 -10.83 10.08 -15.02
C GLY A 144 -9.62 10.93 -15.41
N ALA A 145 -8.68 11.15 -14.48
CA ALA A 145 -7.46 11.89 -14.80
C ALA A 145 -6.61 11.18 -15.86
N VAL A 146 -6.77 9.86 -15.97
CA VAL A 146 -6.05 9.03 -16.94
C VAL A 146 -6.63 9.21 -18.35
N GLU A 147 -7.92 9.50 -18.49
CA GLU A 147 -8.55 9.63 -19.79
C GLU A 147 -7.92 10.74 -20.65
N SER A 148 -7.50 11.81 -20.02
CA SER A 148 -6.87 12.93 -20.73
C SER A 148 -5.44 12.63 -21.17
N THR A 149 -4.79 11.62 -20.59
CA THR A 149 -3.40 11.27 -20.87
C THR A 149 -3.27 9.88 -21.48
N GLY A 150 -4.27 9.04 -21.34
CA GLY A 150 -4.21 7.63 -21.73
C GLY A 150 -4.13 7.36 -23.22
N ALA A 151 -4.42 8.35 -24.05
CA ALA A 151 -4.33 8.24 -25.50
C ALA A 151 -2.92 8.42 -26.06
N ARG A 152 -1.91 8.53 -25.23
CA ARG A 152 -0.53 8.84 -25.64
C ARG A 152 0.40 7.64 -25.53
#